data_d1fbe55581f54c648db5d58b5fd6aec2
#
_entry.id   d1fbe55581f54c648db5d58b5fd6aec2
#
_cell.length_a   1.000
_cell.length_b   1.000
_cell.length_c   1.000
_cell.angle_alpha   90.00
_cell.angle_beta   90.00
_cell.angle_gamma   90.00
#
_symmetry.space_group_name_H-M   'P 1'
#
loop_
_entity.id
_entity.type
_entity.pdbx_description
1 polymer ?
#
loop_
_entity_poly.entity_id
_entity_poly.type
_entity_poly.pdbx_seq_one_letter_code
_entity_poly.pdbx_strand_id
1 'polypeptide(L)'
;MAAYGLKLPLVENMSEQSSQSERDEFREYCQRWLDENRPPPTNVPLPQNAYEVTYHEHRTYLCDWQAKCHEAQLIGTDVAKEYGGHGHTEFQAIASAEVRKARVPYFINWIGLGMTAPTLLVHGTEEQKRRFLPPIFTAEEIWCQGFSEPGAGSDLVSLQTSAVKDGDNWIINGSKVWTSLGAISSWMLLLARNDKDDKYNGITYFLADMAHEGVT
;
A
#
# COMPACT_ATOMS: atom_id res chain seq x y z
N MET A 1 -27.52 21.31 -7.37
CA MET A 1 -26.83 20.03 -7.59
C MET A 1 -25.90 20.18 -8.76
N ALA A 2 -24.62 20.42 -8.52
CA ALA A 2 -23.61 20.47 -9.55
C ALA A 2 -22.92 19.10 -9.55
N ALA A 3 -23.12 18.34 -10.64
CA ALA A 3 -22.43 17.08 -10.85
C ALA A 3 -20.99 17.39 -11.23
N TYR A 4 -20.03 17.09 -10.34
CA TYR A 4 -18.63 17.07 -10.66
C TYR A 4 -18.33 15.81 -11.50
N GLY A 5 -18.40 15.96 -12.82
CA GLY A 5 -17.90 14.97 -13.75
C GLY A 5 -16.38 14.91 -13.62
N LEU A 6 -15.85 13.89 -12.97
CA LEU A 6 -14.46 13.48 -13.13
C LEU A 6 -14.26 13.16 -14.62
N LYS A 7 -13.65 14.07 -15.37
CA LYS A 7 -13.04 13.73 -16.64
C LYS A 7 -11.77 12.95 -16.33
N LEU A 8 -11.90 11.63 -16.30
CA LEU A 8 -10.72 10.77 -16.41
C LEU A 8 -10.02 11.14 -17.72
N PRO A 9 -8.72 11.42 -17.74
CA PRO A 9 -8.00 11.52 -18.99
C PRO A 9 -8.19 10.20 -19.72
N LEU A 10 -8.66 10.27 -20.96
CA LEU A 10 -8.64 9.14 -21.88
C LEU A 10 -7.17 8.71 -21.96
N VAL A 11 -6.86 7.54 -21.46
CA VAL A 11 -5.56 6.90 -21.64
C VAL A 11 -5.49 6.53 -23.12
N GLU A 12 -4.97 7.45 -23.92
CA GLU A 12 -4.51 7.16 -25.28
C GLU A 12 -3.20 6.37 -25.16
N ASN A 13 -3.34 5.13 -24.88
CA ASN A 13 -2.50 3.99 -25.25
C ASN A 13 -3.23 2.77 -24.73
N MET A 14 -4.15 2.26 -25.52
CA MET A 14 -4.63 0.89 -25.38
C MET A 14 -3.42 0.00 -25.72
N SER A 15 -2.63 -0.33 -24.73
CA SER A 15 -1.78 -1.52 -24.79
C SER A 15 -2.69 -2.69 -25.16
N GLU A 16 -2.30 -3.48 -26.15
CA GLU A 16 -3.03 -4.68 -26.53
C GLU A 16 -3.36 -5.46 -25.28
N GLN A 17 -4.65 -5.76 -25.09
CA GLN A 17 -5.10 -6.60 -23.97
C GLN A 17 -4.38 -7.94 -24.11
N SER A 18 -3.83 -8.45 -23.00
CA SER A 18 -3.19 -9.76 -23.00
C SER A 18 -4.17 -10.82 -23.52
N SER A 19 -3.70 -11.68 -24.40
CA SER A 19 -4.48 -12.77 -24.96
C SER A 19 -4.95 -13.74 -23.86
N GLN A 20 -6.01 -14.48 -24.09
CA GLN A 20 -6.48 -15.48 -23.14
C GLN A 20 -5.40 -16.54 -22.86
N SER A 21 -4.60 -16.90 -23.86
CA SER A 21 -3.46 -17.83 -23.71
C SER A 21 -2.41 -17.33 -22.75
N GLU A 22 -1.99 -16.05 -22.87
CA GLU A 22 -1.01 -15.44 -21.96
C GLU A 22 -1.53 -15.37 -20.52
N ARG A 23 -2.81 -15.09 -20.35
CA ARG A 23 -3.46 -15.08 -19.02
C ARG A 23 -3.50 -16.48 -18.40
N ASP A 24 -3.76 -17.52 -19.20
CA ASP A 24 -3.80 -18.89 -18.72
C ASP A 24 -2.39 -19.42 -18.41
N GLU A 25 -1.39 -19.12 -19.25
CA GLU A 25 0.02 -19.42 -19.00
C GLU A 25 0.53 -18.75 -17.73
N PHE A 26 0.18 -17.47 -17.52
CA PHE A 26 0.59 -16.77 -16.30
C PHE A 26 -0.11 -17.34 -15.05
N ARG A 27 -1.37 -17.77 -15.17
CA ARG A 27 -2.07 -18.46 -14.08
C ARG A 27 -1.40 -19.77 -13.72
N GLU A 28 -1.06 -20.59 -14.71
CA GLU A 28 -0.33 -21.84 -14.48
C GLU A 28 1.05 -21.60 -13.85
N TYR A 29 1.75 -20.55 -14.29
CA TYR A 29 2.99 -20.12 -13.67
C TYR A 29 2.79 -19.79 -12.20
N CYS A 30 1.80 -18.97 -11.84
CA CYS A 30 1.50 -18.61 -10.46
C CYS A 30 1.23 -19.85 -9.59
N GLN A 31 0.40 -20.77 -10.07
CA GLN A 31 0.06 -22.00 -9.36
C GLN A 31 1.29 -22.86 -9.09
N ARG A 32 2.06 -23.15 -10.12
CA ARG A 32 3.29 -23.95 -10.02
C ARG A 32 4.29 -23.30 -9.07
N TRP A 33 4.54 -22.00 -9.23
CA TRP A 33 5.49 -21.29 -8.39
C TRP A 33 5.08 -21.30 -6.91
N LEU A 34 3.82 -21.05 -6.62
CA LEU A 34 3.28 -21.06 -5.25
C LEU A 34 3.37 -22.44 -4.59
N ASP A 35 3.16 -23.52 -5.35
CA ASP A 35 3.30 -24.88 -4.84
C ASP A 35 4.77 -25.22 -4.54
N GLU A 36 5.70 -24.88 -5.44
CA GLU A 36 7.12 -25.17 -5.32
C GLU A 36 7.84 -24.30 -4.28
N ASN A 37 7.35 -23.09 -4.03
CA ASN A 37 7.99 -22.09 -3.17
C ASN A 37 7.24 -21.82 -1.87
N ARG A 38 6.28 -22.65 -1.50
CA ARG A 38 5.57 -22.51 -0.23
C ARG A 38 6.57 -22.46 0.93
N PRO A 39 6.59 -21.37 1.73
CA PRO A 39 7.58 -21.27 2.79
C PRO A 39 7.25 -22.26 3.92
N PRO A 40 8.27 -22.77 4.64
CA PRO A 40 8.06 -23.64 5.79
C PRO A 40 7.27 -22.90 6.88
N PRO A 41 6.52 -23.61 7.74
CA PRO A 41 5.83 -22.96 8.85
C PRO A 41 6.85 -22.35 9.83
N THR A 42 6.45 -21.26 10.48
CA THR A 42 7.21 -20.64 11.57
C THR A 42 7.19 -21.50 12.83
N ASN A 43 8.20 -21.36 13.70
CA ASN A 43 8.26 -22.06 14.99
C ASN A 43 7.08 -21.69 15.91
N VAL A 44 6.70 -20.43 15.91
CA VAL A 44 5.50 -19.91 16.57
C VAL A 44 4.47 -19.63 15.47
N PRO A 45 3.24 -20.13 15.58
CA PRO A 45 2.23 -19.91 14.56
C PRO A 45 2.02 -18.43 14.26
N LEU A 46 1.91 -18.10 12.97
CA LEU A 46 1.58 -16.74 12.57
C LEU A 46 0.23 -16.31 13.11
N PRO A 47 0.07 -15.04 13.52
CA PRO A 47 -1.24 -14.51 13.86
C PRO A 47 -2.18 -14.53 12.64
N GLN A 48 -3.49 -14.42 12.89
CA GLN A 48 -4.49 -14.52 11.81
C GLN A 48 -4.40 -13.37 10.79
N ASN A 49 -3.81 -12.26 11.20
CA ASN A 49 -3.70 -11.06 10.37
C ASN A 49 -2.45 -10.24 10.71
N ALA A 50 -2.04 -9.36 9.79
CA ALA A 50 -0.80 -8.62 9.89
C ALA A 50 -0.75 -7.62 11.06
N TYR A 51 -1.88 -7.06 11.50
CA TYR A 51 -1.88 -6.07 12.60
C TYR A 51 -1.68 -6.70 13.99
N GLU A 52 -1.68 -8.03 14.10
CA GLU A 52 -1.34 -8.77 15.31
C GLU A 52 0.15 -9.19 15.34
N VAL A 53 0.93 -8.84 14.31
CA VAL A 53 2.36 -9.18 14.24
C VAL A 53 3.13 -8.35 15.24
N THR A 54 3.62 -8.99 16.29
CA THR A 54 4.43 -8.39 17.35
C THR A 54 5.84 -8.98 17.45
N TYR A 55 6.02 -10.21 16.98
CA TYR A 55 7.30 -10.89 17.02
C TYR A 55 8.18 -10.51 15.85
N HIS A 56 9.45 -10.23 16.13
CA HIS A 56 10.45 -9.92 15.10
C HIS A 56 10.60 -11.05 14.07
N GLU A 57 10.60 -12.31 14.52
CA GLU A 57 10.66 -13.49 13.64
C GLU A 57 9.52 -13.51 12.62
N HIS A 58 8.28 -13.23 13.07
CA HIS A 58 7.12 -13.17 12.17
C HIS A 58 7.26 -12.02 11.15
N ARG A 59 7.73 -10.85 11.60
CA ARG A 59 7.98 -9.72 10.71
C ARG A 59 8.99 -10.08 9.64
N THR A 60 10.15 -10.58 10.02
CA THR A 60 11.21 -10.98 9.07
C THR A 60 10.68 -12.01 8.08
N TYR A 61 10.08 -13.08 8.58
CA TYR A 61 9.51 -14.14 7.74
C TYR A 61 8.49 -13.61 6.72
N LEU A 62 7.59 -12.72 7.12
CA LEU A 62 6.57 -12.16 6.23
C LEU A 62 7.13 -11.13 5.25
N CYS A 63 8.15 -10.35 5.64
CA CYS A 63 8.87 -9.47 4.73
C CYS A 63 9.62 -10.27 3.66
N ASP A 64 10.37 -11.30 4.07
CA ASP A 64 11.11 -12.18 3.14
C ASP A 64 10.14 -12.88 2.18
N TRP A 65 8.99 -13.34 2.69
CA TRP A 65 7.95 -13.94 1.86
C TRP A 65 7.39 -12.95 0.84
N GLN A 66 7.08 -11.73 1.26
CA GLN A 66 6.55 -10.70 0.36
C GLN A 66 7.58 -10.30 -0.70
N ALA A 67 8.84 -10.11 -0.32
CA ALA A 67 9.93 -9.83 -1.26
C ALA A 67 10.08 -10.94 -2.32
N LYS A 68 10.07 -12.20 -1.88
CA LYS A 68 10.13 -13.37 -2.76
C LYS A 68 8.95 -13.45 -3.73
N CYS A 69 7.74 -13.09 -3.27
CA CYS A 69 6.57 -13.01 -4.15
C CYS A 69 6.69 -11.86 -5.16
N HIS A 70 7.30 -10.75 -4.77
CA HIS A 70 7.57 -9.66 -5.70
C HIS A 70 8.58 -10.08 -6.78
N GLU A 71 9.71 -10.68 -6.41
CA GLU A 71 10.70 -11.24 -7.37
C GLU A 71 10.05 -12.21 -8.36
N ALA A 72 9.08 -13.00 -7.90
CA ALA A 72 8.32 -13.93 -8.72
C ALA A 72 7.16 -13.27 -9.52
N GLN A 73 7.09 -11.95 -9.57
CA GLN A 73 6.08 -11.20 -10.31
C GLN A 73 4.65 -11.40 -9.81
N LEU A 74 4.44 -11.78 -8.55
CA LEU A 74 3.12 -11.91 -7.94
C LEU A 74 2.62 -10.62 -7.30
N ILE A 75 3.50 -9.61 -7.13
CA ILE A 75 3.23 -8.31 -6.55
C ILE A 75 3.79 -7.22 -7.46
N GLY A 76 3.04 -6.13 -7.67
CA GLY A 76 3.45 -5.04 -8.55
C GLY A 76 3.44 -5.41 -10.03
N THR A 77 2.69 -6.43 -10.39
CA THR A 77 2.67 -7.07 -11.72
C THR A 77 2.33 -6.07 -12.82
N ASP A 78 1.28 -5.27 -12.62
CA ASP A 78 0.77 -4.29 -13.60
C ASP A 78 1.44 -2.91 -13.48
N VAL A 79 2.38 -2.75 -12.56
CA VAL A 79 3.07 -1.48 -12.35
C VAL A 79 4.28 -1.38 -13.28
N ALA A 80 4.53 -0.19 -13.82
CA ALA A 80 5.64 0.05 -14.71
C ALA A 80 7.00 -0.27 -14.05
N LYS A 81 7.94 -0.80 -14.84
CA LYS A 81 9.27 -1.21 -14.36
C LYS A 81 10.07 -0.07 -13.73
N GLU A 82 9.89 1.15 -14.22
CA GLU A 82 10.55 2.34 -13.68
C GLU A 82 10.12 2.68 -12.24
N TYR A 83 8.99 2.12 -11.76
CA TYR A 83 8.50 2.23 -10.38
C TYR A 83 8.66 0.94 -9.59
N GLY A 84 9.50 0.03 -10.05
CA GLY A 84 9.76 -1.23 -9.37
C GLY A 84 8.72 -2.32 -9.61
N GLY A 85 7.81 -2.12 -10.57
CA GLY A 85 6.87 -3.16 -11.00
C GLY A 85 7.41 -4.04 -12.13
N HIS A 86 6.56 -4.88 -12.70
CA HIS A 86 6.94 -5.83 -13.75
C HIS A 86 6.45 -5.44 -15.15
N GLY A 87 5.55 -4.45 -15.25
CA GLY A 87 5.10 -3.88 -16.52
C GLY A 87 4.19 -4.77 -17.34
N HIS A 88 3.53 -5.74 -16.70
CA HIS A 88 2.49 -6.53 -17.35
C HIS A 88 1.15 -5.81 -17.24
N THR A 89 0.26 -6.06 -18.20
CA THR A 89 -1.09 -5.49 -18.17
C THR A 89 -2.09 -6.53 -17.69
N GLU A 90 -2.91 -6.21 -16.68
CA GLU A 90 -4.02 -7.03 -16.20
C GLU A 90 -3.65 -8.36 -15.49
N PHE A 91 -2.38 -8.57 -15.15
CA PHE A 91 -1.93 -9.82 -14.51
C PHE A 91 -2.00 -9.78 -12.99
N GLN A 92 -2.01 -8.61 -12.35
CA GLN A 92 -2.09 -8.51 -10.89
C GLN A 92 -3.35 -9.16 -10.32
N ALA A 93 -4.47 -9.06 -11.02
CA ALA A 93 -5.71 -9.71 -10.60
C ALA A 93 -5.59 -11.24 -10.60
N ILE A 94 -4.89 -11.81 -11.59
CA ILE A 94 -4.61 -13.26 -11.68
C ILE A 94 -3.71 -13.69 -10.54
N ALA A 95 -2.56 -13.02 -10.35
CA ALA A 95 -1.63 -13.29 -9.26
C ALA A 95 -2.34 -13.26 -7.89
N SER A 96 -3.11 -12.20 -7.63
CA SER A 96 -3.86 -12.04 -6.37
C SER A 96 -4.90 -13.14 -6.15
N ALA A 97 -5.53 -13.63 -7.21
CA ALA A 97 -6.48 -14.73 -7.12
C ALA A 97 -5.80 -16.06 -6.78
N GLU A 98 -4.67 -16.36 -7.40
CA GLU A 98 -3.94 -17.61 -7.16
C GLU A 98 -3.26 -17.61 -5.78
N VAL A 99 -2.70 -16.49 -5.33
CA VAL A 99 -2.16 -16.33 -3.96
C VAL A 99 -3.25 -16.64 -2.91
N ARG A 100 -4.47 -16.11 -3.09
CA ARG A 100 -5.60 -16.40 -2.17
C ARG A 100 -5.98 -17.88 -2.17
N LYS A 101 -6.02 -18.53 -3.33
CA LYS A 101 -6.36 -19.96 -3.46
C LYS A 101 -5.30 -20.87 -2.81
N ALA A 102 -4.04 -20.51 -2.96
CA ALA A 102 -2.91 -21.31 -2.46
C ALA A 102 -2.82 -21.34 -0.92
N ARG A 103 -3.54 -20.46 -0.20
CA ARG A 103 -3.50 -20.38 1.28
C ARG A 103 -2.08 -20.28 1.82
N VAL A 104 -1.25 -19.49 1.18
CA VAL A 104 0.10 -19.13 1.61
C VAL A 104 0.05 -18.01 2.65
N PRO A 105 1.15 -17.68 3.35
CA PRO A 105 1.17 -16.56 4.28
C PRO A 105 0.70 -15.25 3.63
N TYR A 106 0.03 -14.41 4.39
CA TYR A 106 -0.44 -13.11 3.93
C TYR A 106 0.73 -12.13 3.76
N PHE A 107 0.52 -11.09 2.98
CA PHE A 107 1.48 -10.01 2.81
C PHE A 107 1.40 -9.05 4.00
N ILE A 108 2.55 -8.78 4.62
CA ILE A 108 2.62 -7.92 5.81
C ILE A 108 2.30 -6.48 5.48
N ASN A 109 2.73 -5.98 4.32
CA ASN A 109 2.56 -4.59 3.91
C ASN A 109 1.23 -4.35 3.16
N TRP A 110 0.13 -4.92 3.66
CA TRP A 110 -1.16 -4.84 2.97
C TRP A 110 -1.70 -3.41 2.86
N ILE A 111 -1.37 -2.50 3.81
CA ILE A 111 -1.70 -1.06 3.71
C ILE A 111 -0.88 -0.41 2.60
N GLY A 112 0.42 -0.68 2.56
CA GLY A 112 1.27 -0.23 1.48
C GLY A 112 0.77 -0.67 0.11
N LEU A 113 0.49 -1.96 -0.04
CA LEU A 113 0.03 -2.56 -1.31
C LEU A 113 -1.39 -2.13 -1.71
N GLY A 114 -2.31 -2.07 -0.73
CA GLY A 114 -3.74 -1.86 -1.02
C GLY A 114 -4.22 -0.42 -0.96
N MET A 115 -3.46 0.47 -0.33
CA MET A 115 -3.83 1.88 -0.15
C MET A 115 -2.76 2.83 -0.65
N THR A 116 -1.53 2.72 -0.15
CA THR A 116 -0.48 3.69 -0.47
C THR A 116 -0.03 3.58 -1.93
N ALA A 117 0.25 2.38 -2.43
CA ALA A 117 0.69 2.20 -3.80
C ALA A 117 -0.35 2.67 -4.83
N PRO A 118 -1.65 2.31 -4.74
CA PRO A 118 -2.66 2.86 -5.64
C PRO A 118 -2.79 4.38 -5.56
N THR A 119 -2.70 4.97 -4.36
CA THR A 119 -2.76 6.42 -4.17
C THR A 119 -1.57 7.10 -4.84
N LEU A 120 -0.35 6.59 -4.65
CA LEU A 120 0.86 7.11 -5.28
C LEU A 120 0.82 6.99 -6.81
N LEU A 121 0.35 5.87 -7.34
CA LEU A 121 0.24 5.66 -8.79
C LEU A 121 -0.65 6.69 -9.46
N VAL A 122 -1.74 7.10 -8.80
CA VAL A 122 -2.70 8.07 -9.33
C VAL A 122 -2.30 9.52 -9.03
N HIS A 123 -1.84 9.81 -7.82
CA HIS A 123 -1.69 11.19 -7.33
C HIS A 123 -0.25 11.58 -6.98
N GLY A 124 0.67 10.62 -6.89
CA GLY A 124 2.06 10.88 -6.55
C GLY A 124 2.84 11.56 -7.68
N THR A 125 3.84 12.34 -7.30
CA THR A 125 4.82 12.84 -8.27
C THR A 125 5.69 11.68 -8.77
N GLU A 126 6.36 11.88 -9.91
CA GLU A 126 7.26 10.88 -10.47
C GLU A 126 8.39 10.50 -9.49
N GLU A 127 8.89 11.49 -8.73
CA GLU A 127 9.88 11.27 -7.69
C GLU A 127 9.33 10.39 -6.56
N GLN A 128 8.12 10.69 -6.08
CA GLN A 128 7.45 9.89 -5.05
C GLN A 128 7.20 8.46 -5.50
N LYS A 129 6.75 8.26 -6.73
CA LYS A 129 6.53 6.92 -7.30
C LYS A 129 7.83 6.11 -7.30
N ARG A 130 8.92 6.69 -7.84
CA ARG A 130 10.23 6.02 -7.89
C ARG A 130 10.82 5.76 -6.52
N ARG A 131 10.58 6.64 -5.56
CA ARG A 131 11.12 6.50 -4.19
C ARG A 131 10.35 5.47 -3.36
N PHE A 132 9.03 5.49 -3.41
CA PHE A 132 8.22 4.75 -2.43
C PHE A 132 7.64 3.43 -2.94
N LEU A 133 7.36 3.29 -4.25
CA LEU A 133 6.71 2.08 -4.74
C LEU A 133 7.59 0.82 -4.63
N PRO A 134 8.88 0.84 -5.01
CA PRO A 134 9.70 -0.36 -4.91
C PRO A 134 9.77 -0.96 -3.50
N PRO A 135 10.10 -0.19 -2.43
CA PRO A 135 10.15 -0.74 -1.07
C PRO A 135 8.78 -1.11 -0.50
N ILE A 136 7.67 -0.60 -1.06
CA ILE A 136 6.32 -1.08 -0.73
C ILE A 136 6.12 -2.51 -1.25
N PHE A 137 6.51 -2.80 -2.48
CA PHE A 137 6.31 -4.12 -3.09
C PHE A 137 7.14 -5.19 -2.42
N THR A 138 8.36 -4.88 -2.03
CA THR A 138 9.28 -5.81 -1.34
C THR A 138 9.03 -5.92 0.16
N ALA A 139 8.19 -5.08 0.76
CA ALA A 139 8.03 -4.90 2.21
C ALA A 139 9.33 -4.47 2.94
N GLU A 140 10.27 -3.87 2.24
CA GLU A 140 11.44 -3.22 2.86
C GLU A 140 11.00 -2.04 3.74
N GLU A 141 9.99 -1.27 3.29
CA GLU A 141 9.33 -0.22 4.05
C GLU A 141 7.84 -0.56 4.24
N ILE A 142 7.47 -0.89 5.46
CA ILE A 142 6.08 -1.16 5.84
C ILE A 142 5.35 0.16 6.07
N TRP A 143 4.08 0.20 5.67
CA TRP A 143 3.22 1.38 5.79
C TRP A 143 2.07 1.15 6.76
N CYS A 144 1.74 2.18 7.52
CA CYS A 144 0.53 2.24 8.33
C CYS A 144 -0.40 3.35 7.83
N GLN A 145 -1.58 3.41 8.46
CA GLN A 145 -2.64 4.36 8.09
C GLN A 145 -2.98 5.21 9.30
N GLY A 146 -2.84 6.53 9.17
CA GLY A 146 -3.20 7.52 10.16
C GLY A 146 -4.46 8.30 9.77
N PHE A 147 -5.64 7.68 9.88
CA PHE A 147 -6.92 8.25 9.46
C PHE A 147 -7.78 8.63 10.66
N SER A 148 -8.24 7.62 11.41
CA SER A 148 -9.17 7.80 12.52
C SER A 148 -8.55 8.56 13.69
N GLU A 149 -9.40 9.32 14.38
CA GLU A 149 -9.06 10.06 15.58
C GLU A 149 -10.03 9.70 16.71
N PRO A 150 -9.74 10.04 17.98
CA PRO A 150 -10.67 9.78 19.07
C PRO A 150 -12.09 10.36 18.83
N GLY A 151 -12.18 11.49 18.10
CA GLY A 151 -13.43 12.16 17.75
C GLY A 151 -13.89 11.99 16.30
N ALA A 152 -13.15 11.29 15.45
CA ALA A 152 -13.45 11.14 14.02
C ALA A 152 -13.13 9.73 13.52
N GLY A 153 -14.15 8.94 13.30
CA GLY A 153 -14.06 7.58 12.73
C GLY A 153 -14.83 7.50 11.43
N SER A 154 -16.07 7.01 11.44
CA SER A 154 -16.91 6.92 10.23
C SER A 154 -17.18 8.28 9.59
N ASP A 155 -17.32 9.35 10.37
CA ASP A 155 -17.31 10.73 9.89
C ASP A 155 -15.86 11.23 9.79
N LEU A 156 -15.12 10.72 8.82
CA LEU A 156 -13.69 11.02 8.63
C LEU A 156 -13.43 12.50 8.33
N VAL A 157 -14.37 13.17 7.67
CA VAL A 157 -14.24 14.62 7.37
C VAL A 157 -14.27 15.51 8.62
N SER A 158 -14.62 14.96 9.78
CA SER A 158 -14.56 15.66 11.08
C SER A 158 -13.19 15.60 11.76
N LEU A 159 -12.16 15.03 11.11
CA LEU A 159 -10.80 14.96 11.66
C LEU A 159 -10.24 16.34 12.02
N GLN A 160 -9.51 16.40 13.13
CA GLN A 160 -8.95 17.61 13.72
C GLN A 160 -7.43 17.72 13.62
N THR A 161 -6.72 16.61 13.31
CA THR A 161 -5.27 16.68 13.05
C THR A 161 -5.01 17.79 12.03
N SER A 162 -4.24 18.79 12.42
CA SER A 162 -3.97 19.96 11.61
C SER A 162 -2.62 19.87 10.91
N ALA A 163 -2.53 20.43 9.71
CA ALA A 163 -1.29 20.64 8.99
C ALA A 163 -1.16 22.11 8.63
N VAL A 164 -0.17 22.79 9.17
CA VAL A 164 0.10 24.21 8.92
C VAL A 164 1.40 24.33 8.15
N LYS A 165 1.37 25.03 7.02
CA LYS A 165 2.57 25.23 6.20
C LYS A 165 3.52 26.22 6.88
N ASP A 166 4.80 25.86 6.97
CA ASP A 166 5.88 26.70 7.50
C ASP A 166 7.08 26.63 6.52
N GLY A 167 7.17 27.61 5.64
CA GLY A 167 8.13 27.60 4.54
C GLY A 167 7.93 26.39 3.64
N ASP A 168 8.95 25.56 3.52
CA ASP A 168 8.91 24.31 2.73
C ASP A 168 8.42 23.10 3.55
N ASN A 169 8.20 23.29 4.84
CA ASN A 169 7.78 22.24 5.76
C ASN A 169 6.29 22.32 6.12
N TRP A 170 5.80 21.27 6.78
CA TRP A 170 4.47 21.22 7.38
C TRP A 170 4.60 20.91 8.87
N ILE A 171 3.97 21.74 9.70
CA ILE A 171 3.81 21.45 11.12
C ILE A 171 2.50 20.72 11.30
N ILE A 172 2.58 19.46 11.71
CA ILE A 172 1.42 18.58 11.88
C ILE A 172 1.20 18.35 13.38
N ASN A 173 -0.04 18.61 13.84
CA ASN A 173 -0.43 18.41 15.24
C ASN A 173 -1.76 17.69 15.31
N GLY A 174 -1.81 16.59 16.07
CA GLY A 174 -3.01 15.80 16.27
C GLY A 174 -2.74 14.44 16.87
N SER A 175 -3.76 13.62 16.96
CA SER A 175 -3.65 12.26 17.48
C SER A 175 -4.46 11.32 16.61
N LYS A 176 -3.86 10.20 16.22
CA LYS A 176 -4.52 9.15 15.44
C LYS A 176 -4.72 7.90 16.31
N VAL A 177 -5.81 7.18 16.05
CA VAL A 177 -6.14 5.93 16.74
C VAL A 177 -6.37 4.82 15.73
N TRP A 178 -6.29 3.57 16.20
CA TRP A 178 -6.48 2.38 15.35
C TRP A 178 -5.49 2.33 14.18
N THR A 179 -4.27 2.84 14.41
CA THR A 179 -3.21 2.90 13.40
C THR A 179 -2.62 1.51 13.19
N SER A 180 -3.30 0.72 12.36
CA SER A 180 -2.89 -0.65 12.03
C SER A 180 -1.46 -0.67 11.50
N LEU A 181 -0.62 -1.57 12.03
CA LEU A 181 0.81 -1.70 11.74
C LEU A 181 1.70 -0.55 12.27
N GLY A 182 1.17 0.45 12.98
CA GLY A 182 1.94 1.62 13.42
C GLY A 182 3.25 1.28 14.14
N ALA A 183 3.23 0.25 15.00
CA ALA A 183 4.40 -0.16 15.78
C ALA A 183 5.57 -0.75 14.96
N ILE A 184 5.32 -1.15 13.72
CA ILE A 184 6.33 -1.80 12.85
C ILE A 184 6.55 -1.08 11.52
N SER A 185 5.84 0.03 11.30
CA SER A 185 5.87 0.76 10.04
C SER A 185 7.01 1.78 9.97
N SER A 186 7.55 1.93 8.78
CA SER A 186 8.52 2.99 8.44
C SER A 186 7.81 4.30 8.06
N TRP A 187 6.64 4.18 7.44
CA TRP A 187 5.88 5.31 6.90
C TRP A 187 4.40 5.24 7.27
N MET A 188 3.77 6.40 7.36
CA MET A 188 2.34 6.54 7.57
C MET A 188 1.68 7.29 6.41
N LEU A 189 0.61 6.72 5.87
CA LEU A 189 -0.32 7.44 5.03
C LEU A 189 -1.25 8.26 5.95
N LEU A 190 -0.92 9.53 6.14
CA LEU A 190 -1.54 10.40 7.14
C LEU A 190 -2.54 11.36 6.51
N LEU A 191 -3.75 11.43 7.06
CA LEU A 191 -4.71 12.49 6.75
C LEU A 191 -4.63 13.62 7.78
N ALA A 192 -4.44 14.85 7.31
CA ALA A 192 -4.47 16.03 8.15
C ALA A 192 -5.19 17.20 7.45
N ARG A 193 -5.74 18.09 8.24
CA ARG A 193 -6.49 19.27 7.78
C ARG A 193 -5.55 20.44 7.56
N ASN A 194 -5.42 20.87 6.32
CA ASN A 194 -4.62 22.01 5.92
C ASN A 194 -5.46 23.28 5.63
N ASP A 195 -6.78 23.12 5.47
CA ASP A 195 -7.72 24.23 5.36
C ASP A 195 -8.92 23.98 6.29
N LYS A 196 -9.16 24.91 7.22
CA LYS A 196 -10.24 24.81 8.21
C LYS A 196 -11.57 25.34 7.66
N ASP A 197 -11.53 26.17 6.63
CA ASP A 197 -12.72 26.81 6.06
C ASP A 197 -13.40 25.90 5.04
N ASP A 198 -12.66 24.94 4.47
CA ASP A 198 -13.22 23.90 3.60
C ASP A 198 -13.29 22.54 4.29
N LYS A 199 -14.49 22.16 4.70
CA LYS A 199 -14.73 20.90 5.42
C LYS A 199 -14.32 19.66 4.61
N TYR A 200 -14.53 19.66 3.32
CA TYR A 200 -14.38 18.49 2.47
C TYR A 200 -13.07 18.47 1.69
N ASN A 201 -12.64 19.61 1.13
CA ASN A 201 -11.43 19.69 0.34
C ASN A 201 -10.21 20.15 1.15
N GLY A 202 -10.42 20.59 2.40
CA GLY A 202 -9.36 21.03 3.31
C GLY A 202 -8.59 19.90 3.97
N ILE A 203 -8.60 18.68 3.42
CA ILE A 203 -7.88 17.51 3.94
C ILE A 203 -6.87 17.05 2.90
N THR A 204 -5.65 16.83 3.36
CA THR A 204 -4.53 16.40 2.50
C THR A 204 -3.93 15.10 3.02
N TYR A 205 -3.47 14.25 2.08
CA TYR A 205 -2.62 13.12 2.36
C TYR A 205 -1.18 13.56 2.54
N PHE A 206 -0.56 13.10 3.61
CA PHE A 206 0.87 13.24 3.85
C PHE A 206 1.53 11.86 3.94
N LEU A 207 2.74 11.78 3.42
CA LEU A 207 3.61 10.63 3.60
C LEU A 207 4.51 10.96 4.79
N ALA A 208 4.16 10.47 5.97
CA ALA A 208 4.82 10.83 7.22
C ALA A 208 5.83 9.77 7.64
N ASP A 209 7.05 10.19 7.94
CA ASP A 209 8.11 9.33 8.47
C ASP A 209 7.78 8.96 9.92
N MET A 210 7.66 7.65 10.20
CA MET A 210 7.36 7.13 11.54
C MET A 210 8.56 7.18 12.50
N ALA A 211 9.77 7.37 11.97
CA ALA A 211 10.98 7.55 12.77
C ALA A 211 11.22 9.01 13.18
N HIS A 212 10.38 9.95 12.71
CA HIS A 212 10.51 11.37 13.07
C HIS A 212 10.27 11.56 14.58
N GLU A 213 11.15 12.37 15.23
CA GLU A 213 11.12 12.60 16.69
C GLU A 213 9.79 13.13 17.24
N GLY A 214 8.96 13.76 16.41
CA GLY A 214 7.63 14.25 16.77
C GLY A 214 6.53 13.17 16.73
N VAL A 215 6.84 11.94 16.35
CA VAL A 215 5.89 10.82 16.35
C VAL A 215 6.08 10.00 17.61
N THR A 216 5.02 9.88 18.43
CA THR A 216 5.06 9.18 19.74
C THR A 216 3.89 8.20 19.87
#